data_fb3ff4198a40f745d95d2efc1318a686
#
_entry.id   fb3ff4198a40f745d95d2efc1318a686
#
_cell.length_a   1.000
_cell.length_b   1.000
_cell.length_c   1.000
_cell.angle_alpha   90.00
_cell.angle_beta   90.00
_cell.angle_gamma   90.00
#
_symmetry.space_group_name_H-M   'P 1'
#
loop_
_entity.id
_entity.type
_entity.pdbx_description
1 polymer ?
#
loop_
_entity_poly.entity_id
_entity_poly.type
_entity_poly.pdbx_seq_one_letter_code
_entity_poly.pdbx_strand_id
1 'polypeptide(L)'
;MSRSDAFVNPLERIDNAHRWIQAASPIRAHVFVMGLLFASAVIAGVLLLPGDSERIAMLERDGKTAEARQILETRFRAGDQRQHTLFQLQSLYEQSGDLSKTRQMLELLAKLRPRDLSLQRQLGLFYKQTQAEPAYIRSLLTQLDLRYTETACREVIGLLRRSGEFAEEQAALVKCRQKGYRRADDMIRLASLLATDGDIKEASLLLRSVDDLRRLKSDRERLQLFHLLIENDQPGEAQRRATRWVKATKDDAFALTLVSSLVADNRHDLAIELARETSVPGDSVFLSIGEVMVERNQTLAGQAILRGWLEKAGTMEPSVAARFITAALGASDPDLAMAGAQKMGFSKLPPESAAELARGLELAGRRVDADALRSQLKQQAGSAAFEHDDHQQGRAGRAAAGTRIANLEGWRSALWKRLRDENKPLAVAAPGTNPILKGGRTAKDLAALKRARKARAYRSPFPSGKPKPGPQPGGFNFFDVKP
;
A
#
# COMPACT_ATOMS: atom_id res chain seq x y z
N MET A 1 -42.35 68.90 -21.01
CA MET A 1 -41.21 69.83 -20.99
C MET A 1 -40.04 69.13 -21.70
N SER A 2 -39.87 69.47 -22.97
CA SER A 2 -38.90 68.88 -23.90
C SER A 2 -37.56 69.66 -23.70
N ARG A 3 -36.48 69.01 -23.23
CA ARG A 3 -35.10 69.51 -23.32
C ARG A 3 -34.50 68.93 -24.63
N SER A 4 -34.57 69.77 -25.69
CA SER A 4 -33.75 69.55 -26.88
C SER A 4 -32.31 70.00 -26.56
N ASP A 5 -31.41 69.08 -26.17
CA ASP A 5 -29.98 69.34 -26.12
C ASP A 5 -29.47 69.52 -27.55
N ALA A 6 -29.22 70.76 -27.87
CA ALA A 6 -28.60 71.14 -29.16
C ALA A 6 -27.20 70.52 -29.25
N PHE A 7 -27.06 69.47 -30.06
CA PHE A 7 -25.77 68.97 -30.54
C PHE A 7 -25.10 70.08 -31.36
N VAL A 8 -24.29 70.87 -30.68
CA VAL A 8 -23.41 71.86 -31.38
C VAL A 8 -22.38 71.07 -32.15
N ASN A 9 -22.46 71.22 -33.47
CA ASN A 9 -21.61 70.53 -34.46
C ASN A 9 -20.13 70.78 -34.13
N PRO A 10 -19.26 69.79 -33.91
CA PRO A 10 -17.83 70.02 -33.59
C PRO A 10 -17.09 70.88 -34.60
N LEU A 11 -17.56 70.90 -35.86
CA LEU A 11 -16.99 71.76 -36.92
C LEU A 11 -17.27 73.25 -36.66
N GLU A 12 -18.44 73.64 -36.12
CA GLU A 12 -18.73 75.04 -35.74
C GLU A 12 -17.84 75.58 -34.59
N ARG A 13 -17.42 74.68 -33.69
CA ARG A 13 -16.46 75.03 -32.64
C ARG A 13 -15.09 75.31 -33.19
N ILE A 14 -14.65 74.59 -34.21
CA ILE A 14 -13.38 74.81 -34.90
C ILE A 14 -13.41 76.10 -35.67
N ASP A 15 -14.48 76.39 -36.40
CA ASP A 15 -14.62 77.63 -37.17
C ASP A 15 -14.71 78.88 -36.25
N ASN A 16 -15.37 78.77 -35.14
CA ASN A 16 -15.42 79.87 -34.14
C ASN A 16 -14.09 80.09 -33.45
N ALA A 17 -13.29 79.03 -33.19
CA ALA A 17 -11.94 79.14 -32.69
C ALA A 17 -11.01 79.79 -33.73
N HIS A 18 -11.16 79.44 -35.01
CA HIS A 18 -10.37 80.02 -36.11
C HIS A 18 -10.65 81.51 -36.31
N ARG A 19 -11.92 81.95 -36.25
CA ARG A 19 -12.32 83.37 -36.27
C ARG A 19 -11.82 84.13 -35.07
N TRP A 20 -11.79 83.53 -33.86
CA TRP A 20 -11.30 84.12 -32.63
C TRP A 20 -9.77 84.34 -32.69
N ILE A 21 -9.04 83.44 -33.29
CA ILE A 21 -7.61 83.52 -33.54
C ILE A 21 -7.28 84.62 -34.56
N GLN A 22 -8.06 84.78 -35.63
CA GLN A 22 -7.91 85.82 -36.64
C GLN A 22 -8.24 87.24 -36.12
N ALA A 23 -9.14 87.39 -35.15
CA ALA A 23 -9.47 88.64 -34.55
C ALA A 23 -8.57 89.04 -33.37
N ALA A 24 -7.69 88.17 -32.93
CA ALA A 24 -6.76 88.47 -31.85
C ALA A 24 -5.55 89.26 -32.36
N SER A 25 -5.12 90.25 -31.56
CA SER A 25 -3.85 90.95 -31.83
C SER A 25 -2.70 89.94 -32.01
N PRO A 26 -1.72 90.14 -32.88
CA PRO A 26 -0.68 89.18 -33.18
C PRO A 26 0.04 88.64 -31.94
N ILE A 27 0.13 89.46 -30.91
CA ILE A 27 0.74 89.04 -29.60
C ILE A 27 -0.11 87.98 -28.90
N ARG A 28 -1.43 88.10 -28.91
CA ARG A 28 -2.34 87.11 -28.26
C ARG A 28 -2.37 85.78 -29.03
N ALA A 29 -2.31 85.84 -30.38
CA ALA A 29 -2.22 84.64 -31.19
C ALA A 29 -0.89 83.86 -30.92
N HIS A 30 0.24 84.57 -30.80
CA HIS A 30 1.50 83.97 -30.46
C HIS A 30 1.52 83.34 -29.04
N VAL A 31 0.92 84.01 -28.04
CA VAL A 31 0.81 83.49 -26.66
C VAL A 31 -0.05 82.20 -26.65
N PHE A 32 -1.12 82.19 -27.44
CA PHE A 32 -2.00 81.02 -27.54
C PHE A 32 -1.30 79.83 -28.21
N VAL A 33 -0.62 80.07 -29.30
CA VAL A 33 0.16 79.03 -30.03
C VAL A 33 1.30 78.48 -29.13
N MET A 34 2.00 79.34 -28.42
CA MET A 34 3.07 78.95 -27.49
C MET A 34 2.48 78.17 -26.32
N GLY A 35 1.31 78.57 -25.80
CA GLY A 35 0.61 77.83 -24.73
C GLY A 35 0.19 76.42 -25.19
N LEU A 36 -0.30 76.31 -26.42
CA LEU A 36 -0.71 75.03 -27.02
C LEU A 36 0.49 74.12 -27.29
N LEU A 37 1.61 74.65 -27.75
CA LEU A 37 2.87 73.94 -27.93
C LEU A 37 3.44 73.49 -26.57
N PHE A 38 3.39 74.35 -25.55
CA PHE A 38 3.81 73.97 -24.18
C PHE A 38 2.91 72.89 -23.63
N ALA A 39 1.60 72.99 -23.73
CA ALA A 39 0.65 71.98 -23.29
C ALA A 39 0.87 70.64 -24.04
N SER A 40 1.09 70.67 -25.34
CA SER A 40 1.43 69.48 -26.13
C SER A 40 2.73 68.84 -25.72
N ALA A 41 3.77 69.66 -25.44
CA ALA A 41 5.06 69.20 -24.95
C ALA A 41 4.95 68.56 -23.57
N VAL A 42 4.14 69.14 -22.64
CA VAL A 42 3.87 68.56 -21.34
C VAL A 42 3.10 67.26 -21.44
N ILE A 43 2.04 67.22 -22.29
CA ILE A 43 1.31 65.98 -22.54
C ILE A 43 2.21 64.90 -23.16
N ALA A 44 3.01 65.26 -24.15
CA ALA A 44 4.00 64.34 -24.73
C ALA A 44 5.03 63.89 -23.69
N GLY A 45 5.51 64.77 -22.83
CA GLY A 45 6.44 64.44 -21.75
C GLY A 45 5.81 63.45 -20.73
N VAL A 46 4.53 63.68 -20.37
CA VAL A 46 3.82 62.77 -19.47
C VAL A 46 3.57 61.38 -20.14
N LEU A 47 3.25 61.38 -21.42
CA LEU A 47 3.06 60.14 -22.19
C LEU A 47 4.36 59.34 -22.43
N LEU A 48 5.50 60.04 -22.45
CA LEU A 48 6.83 59.45 -22.59
C LEU A 48 7.44 59.00 -21.25
N LEU A 49 6.81 59.33 -20.12
CA LEU A 49 7.27 58.78 -18.84
C LEU A 49 7.07 57.26 -18.84
N PRO A 50 8.14 56.49 -18.58
CA PRO A 50 8.05 55.03 -18.58
C PRO A 50 7.01 54.59 -17.56
N GLY A 51 6.05 53.85 -18.04
CA GLY A 51 5.02 53.23 -17.16
C GLY A 51 5.70 52.32 -16.14
N ASP A 52 5.02 52.03 -15.04
CA ASP A 52 5.59 51.18 -13.99
C ASP A 52 6.05 49.79 -14.53
N SER A 53 5.41 49.25 -15.54
CA SER A 53 5.84 47.98 -16.20
C SER A 53 7.18 48.10 -16.93
N GLU A 54 7.39 49.21 -17.62
CA GLU A 54 8.66 49.50 -18.29
C GLU A 54 9.76 49.77 -17.26
N ARG A 55 9.42 50.53 -16.22
CA ARG A 55 10.33 50.80 -15.08
C ARG A 55 10.78 49.52 -14.40
N ILE A 56 9.85 48.58 -14.13
CA ILE A 56 10.18 47.27 -13.57
C ILE A 56 11.13 46.52 -14.51
N ALA A 57 10.83 46.47 -15.82
CA ALA A 57 11.67 45.79 -16.81
C ALA A 57 13.09 46.40 -16.89
N MET A 58 13.20 47.74 -16.81
CA MET A 58 14.51 48.42 -16.75
C MET A 58 15.28 48.04 -15.47
N LEU A 59 14.61 48.06 -14.30
CA LEU A 59 15.23 47.69 -13.03
C LEU A 59 15.70 46.22 -13.00
N GLU A 60 14.90 45.31 -13.55
CA GLU A 60 15.30 43.91 -13.70
C GLU A 60 16.53 43.75 -14.64
N ARG A 61 16.54 44.46 -15.74
CA ARG A 61 17.68 44.46 -16.69
C ARG A 61 18.95 45.03 -16.06
N ASP A 62 18.82 46.06 -15.23
CA ASP A 62 19.93 46.71 -14.52
C ASP A 62 20.39 45.91 -13.27
N GLY A 63 19.77 44.78 -12.99
CA GLY A 63 20.08 43.93 -11.84
C GLY A 63 19.55 44.49 -10.49
N LYS A 64 18.75 45.56 -10.52
CA LYS A 64 18.15 46.23 -9.33
C LYS A 64 16.86 45.51 -8.91
N THR A 65 16.98 44.20 -8.69
CA THR A 65 15.84 43.33 -8.38
C THR A 65 15.09 43.70 -7.09
N ALA A 66 15.79 44.31 -6.12
CA ALA A 66 15.19 44.74 -4.86
C ALA A 66 14.21 45.93 -5.08
N GLU A 67 14.59 46.89 -5.95
CA GLU A 67 13.71 48.02 -6.26
C GLU A 67 12.51 47.60 -7.10
N ALA A 68 12.72 46.72 -8.11
CA ALA A 68 11.65 46.16 -8.90
C ALA A 68 10.64 45.39 -8.02
N ARG A 69 11.13 44.63 -7.05
CA ARG A 69 10.30 43.90 -6.07
C ARG A 69 9.47 44.86 -5.23
N GLN A 70 10.07 45.95 -4.74
CA GLN A 70 9.36 46.92 -3.91
C GLN A 70 8.18 47.56 -4.67
N ILE A 71 8.36 47.91 -5.93
CA ILE A 71 7.28 48.46 -6.78
C ILE A 71 6.17 47.41 -6.95
N LEU A 72 6.49 46.17 -7.24
CA LEU A 72 5.52 45.08 -7.41
C LEU A 72 4.79 44.73 -6.10
N GLU A 73 5.51 44.74 -4.95
CA GLU A 73 4.88 44.56 -3.62
C GLU A 73 3.89 45.65 -3.30
N THR A 74 4.21 46.92 -3.65
CA THR A 74 3.29 48.05 -3.44
C THR A 74 2.03 47.89 -4.28
N ARG A 75 2.15 47.48 -5.54
CA ARG A 75 1.01 47.14 -6.40
C ARG A 75 0.18 46.00 -5.86
N PHE A 76 0.85 44.94 -5.42
CA PHE A 76 0.18 43.76 -4.84
C PHE A 76 -0.62 44.15 -3.58
N ARG A 77 -0.03 44.98 -2.70
CA ARG A 77 -0.73 45.54 -1.51
C ARG A 77 -1.89 46.45 -1.88
N ALA A 78 -1.80 47.15 -3.01
CA ALA A 78 -2.89 47.96 -3.56
C ALA A 78 -4.00 47.11 -4.23
N GLY A 79 -3.89 45.78 -4.18
CA GLY A 79 -4.91 44.85 -4.72
C GLY A 79 -4.66 44.37 -6.11
N ASP A 80 -3.52 44.67 -6.73
CA ASP A 80 -3.16 44.11 -8.06
C ASP A 80 -2.77 42.63 -7.97
N GLN A 81 -3.76 41.76 -8.12
CA GLN A 81 -3.56 40.29 -8.16
C GLN A 81 -3.57 39.72 -9.57
N ARG A 82 -3.24 40.54 -10.57
CA ARG A 82 -3.15 40.07 -11.95
C ARG A 82 -2.05 39.03 -12.09
N GLN A 83 -2.29 38.07 -12.95
CA GLN A 83 -1.38 36.94 -13.19
C GLN A 83 0.06 37.40 -13.45
N HIS A 84 0.25 38.40 -14.29
CA HIS A 84 1.56 38.94 -14.65
C HIS A 84 2.32 39.45 -13.41
N THR A 85 1.68 40.25 -12.57
CA THR A 85 2.23 40.78 -11.31
C THR A 85 2.66 39.66 -10.34
N LEU A 86 1.81 38.62 -10.23
CA LEU A 86 2.12 37.48 -9.36
C LEU A 86 3.28 36.63 -9.90
N PHE A 87 3.40 36.44 -11.23
CA PHE A 87 4.54 35.74 -11.81
C PHE A 87 5.85 36.51 -11.63
N GLN A 88 5.83 37.83 -11.85
CA GLN A 88 7.01 38.65 -11.61
C GLN A 88 7.45 38.60 -10.13
N LEU A 89 6.51 38.76 -9.21
CA LEU A 89 6.80 38.63 -7.77
C LEU A 89 7.34 37.23 -7.42
N GLN A 90 6.75 36.17 -7.95
CA GLN A 90 7.22 34.81 -7.72
C GLN A 90 8.66 34.63 -8.18
N SER A 91 9.00 35.11 -9.39
CA SER A 91 10.36 35.05 -9.92
C SER A 91 11.37 35.82 -9.07
N LEU A 92 11.04 37.05 -8.65
CA LEU A 92 11.91 37.86 -7.80
C LEU A 92 12.10 37.28 -6.41
N TYR A 93 11.05 36.68 -5.80
CA TYR A 93 11.17 35.97 -4.53
C TYR A 93 12.00 34.70 -4.64
N GLU A 94 11.86 33.96 -5.75
CA GLU A 94 12.67 32.78 -6.01
C GLU A 94 14.16 33.15 -6.16
N GLN A 95 14.49 34.19 -6.92
CA GLN A 95 15.84 34.70 -7.06
C GLN A 95 16.44 35.20 -5.73
N SER A 96 15.61 35.79 -4.85
CA SER A 96 16.05 36.25 -3.52
C SER A 96 16.06 35.14 -2.46
N GLY A 97 15.62 33.92 -2.78
CA GLY A 97 15.55 32.79 -1.84
C GLY A 97 14.43 32.89 -0.78
N ASP A 98 13.47 33.81 -0.97
CA ASP A 98 12.31 33.92 -0.06
C ASP A 98 11.26 32.86 -0.38
N LEU A 99 11.50 31.64 0.12
CA LEU A 99 10.63 30.51 -0.11
C LEU A 99 9.21 30.70 0.40
N SER A 100 9.03 31.48 1.48
CA SER A 100 7.70 31.71 2.06
C SER A 100 6.82 32.53 1.12
N LYS A 101 7.37 33.63 0.58
CA LYS A 101 6.66 34.49 -0.36
C LYS A 101 6.51 33.84 -1.73
N THR A 102 7.51 33.08 -2.19
CA THR A 102 7.43 32.29 -3.42
C THR A 102 6.25 31.32 -3.35
N ARG A 103 6.11 30.60 -2.24
CA ARG A 103 4.97 29.70 -1.98
C ARG A 103 3.63 30.46 -2.07
N GLN A 104 3.54 31.59 -1.40
CA GLN A 104 2.31 32.39 -1.39
C GLN A 104 1.89 32.82 -2.80
N MET A 105 2.84 33.27 -3.63
CA MET A 105 2.57 33.66 -5.02
C MET A 105 2.13 32.47 -5.87
N LEU A 106 2.81 31.33 -5.75
CA LEU A 106 2.43 30.10 -6.48
C LEU A 106 1.04 29.59 -6.07
N GLU A 107 0.69 29.63 -4.76
CA GLU A 107 -0.63 29.23 -4.27
C GLU A 107 -1.73 30.18 -4.81
N LEU A 108 -1.47 31.48 -4.86
CA LEU A 108 -2.41 32.45 -5.44
C LEU A 108 -2.57 32.23 -6.95
N LEU A 109 -1.50 32.02 -7.68
CA LEU A 109 -1.55 31.69 -9.12
C LEU A 109 -2.37 30.42 -9.37
N ALA A 110 -2.13 29.36 -8.56
CA ALA A 110 -2.86 28.11 -8.66
C ALA A 110 -4.37 28.28 -8.34
N LYS A 111 -4.72 29.18 -7.40
CA LYS A 111 -6.13 29.52 -7.10
C LYS A 111 -6.79 30.29 -8.23
N LEU A 112 -6.06 31.18 -8.88
CA LEU A 112 -6.60 31.94 -10.02
C LEU A 112 -6.84 31.05 -11.25
N ARG A 113 -6.00 30.03 -11.44
CA ARG A 113 -6.11 29.06 -12.55
C ARG A 113 -6.06 27.61 -12.05
N PRO A 114 -7.13 27.14 -11.40
CA PRO A 114 -7.13 25.81 -10.79
C PRO A 114 -7.00 24.66 -11.79
N ARG A 115 -7.36 24.91 -13.06
CA ARG A 115 -7.30 23.93 -14.16
C ARG A 115 -6.00 23.99 -14.97
N ASP A 116 -5.09 24.89 -14.65
CA ASP A 116 -3.80 24.99 -15.33
C ASP A 116 -2.83 23.96 -14.78
N LEU A 117 -2.65 22.88 -15.55
CA LEU A 117 -1.78 21.76 -15.15
C LEU A 117 -0.31 22.20 -14.98
N SER A 118 0.15 23.19 -15.76
CA SER A 118 1.51 23.68 -15.65
C SER A 118 1.77 24.34 -14.30
N LEU A 119 0.86 25.23 -13.88
CA LEU A 119 0.91 25.86 -12.57
C LEU A 119 0.81 24.86 -11.41
N GLN A 120 -0.09 23.86 -11.53
CA GLN A 120 -0.21 22.80 -10.51
C GLN A 120 1.07 21.96 -10.42
N ARG A 121 1.74 21.70 -11.53
CA ARG A 121 3.04 21.01 -11.54
C ARG A 121 4.14 21.86 -10.90
N GLN A 122 4.20 23.15 -11.23
CA GLN A 122 5.18 24.07 -10.68
C GLN A 122 5.02 24.18 -9.16
N LEU A 123 3.79 24.33 -8.67
CA LEU A 123 3.47 24.30 -7.24
C LEU A 123 3.86 22.98 -6.59
N GLY A 124 3.56 21.85 -7.25
CA GLY A 124 3.97 20.53 -6.78
C GLY A 124 5.49 20.37 -6.67
N LEU A 125 6.24 20.80 -7.70
CA LEU A 125 7.70 20.78 -7.68
C LEU A 125 8.26 21.64 -6.53
N PHE A 126 7.69 22.80 -6.30
CA PHE A 126 8.06 23.66 -5.18
C PHE A 126 7.85 22.94 -3.82
N TYR A 127 6.70 22.31 -3.61
CA TYR A 127 6.45 21.53 -2.38
C TYR A 127 7.40 20.34 -2.24
N LYS A 128 7.74 19.69 -3.35
CA LYS A 128 8.72 18.58 -3.35
C LYS A 128 10.12 19.07 -2.93
N GLN A 129 10.57 20.17 -3.50
CA GLN A 129 11.89 20.77 -3.18
C GLN A 129 11.98 21.27 -1.74
N THR A 130 10.89 21.84 -1.22
CA THR A 130 10.81 22.33 0.15
C THR A 130 10.45 21.26 1.17
N GLN A 131 10.35 19.98 0.74
CA GLN A 131 10.00 18.83 1.59
C GLN A 131 8.65 18.99 2.32
N ALA A 132 7.74 19.76 1.76
CA ALA A 132 6.39 19.95 2.29
C ALA A 132 5.48 18.79 1.84
N GLU A 133 5.75 17.57 2.34
CA GLU A 133 5.15 16.31 1.87
C GLU A 133 3.62 16.33 1.82
N PRO A 134 2.87 16.78 2.86
CA PRO A 134 1.42 16.79 2.80
C PRO A 134 0.86 17.74 1.73
N ALA A 135 1.53 18.87 1.48
CA ALA A 135 1.13 19.82 0.43
C ALA A 135 1.45 19.26 -0.97
N TYR A 136 2.56 18.54 -1.08
CA TYR A 136 2.94 17.85 -2.31
C TYR A 136 1.95 16.76 -2.69
N ILE A 137 1.54 15.92 -1.72
CA ILE A 137 0.50 14.89 -1.93
C ILE A 137 -0.80 15.53 -2.45
N ARG A 138 -1.28 16.61 -1.83
CA ARG A 138 -2.48 17.32 -2.29
C ARG A 138 -2.33 17.86 -3.71
N SER A 139 -1.16 18.41 -4.02
CA SER A 139 -0.86 18.89 -5.37
C SER A 139 -0.87 17.75 -6.41
N LEU A 140 -0.27 16.59 -6.11
CA LEU A 140 -0.31 15.42 -6.98
C LEU A 140 -1.75 14.92 -7.21
N LEU A 141 -2.59 14.86 -6.17
CA LEU A 141 -4.00 14.48 -6.28
C LEU A 141 -4.78 15.46 -7.18
N THR A 142 -4.50 16.77 -7.06
CA THR A 142 -5.10 17.79 -7.94
C THR A 142 -4.62 17.61 -9.39
N GLN A 143 -3.35 17.34 -9.61
CA GLN A 143 -2.81 17.06 -10.95
C GLN A 143 -3.45 15.82 -11.57
N LEU A 144 -3.68 14.75 -10.78
CA LEU A 144 -4.37 13.55 -11.23
C LEU A 144 -5.81 13.80 -11.62
N ASP A 145 -6.49 14.78 -11.01
CA ASP A 145 -7.84 15.19 -11.39
C ASP A 145 -7.84 15.88 -12.75
N LEU A 146 -6.83 16.69 -13.02
CA LEU A 146 -6.71 17.40 -14.29
C LEU A 146 -6.24 16.48 -15.42
N ARG A 147 -5.24 15.66 -15.15
CA ARG A 147 -4.68 14.73 -16.13
C ARG A 147 -4.11 13.51 -15.44
N TYR A 148 -4.61 12.36 -15.79
CA TYR A 148 -4.06 11.09 -15.35
C TYR A 148 -2.65 10.87 -15.89
N THR A 149 -1.73 10.49 -15.00
CA THR A 149 -0.41 9.93 -15.35
C THR A 149 -0.07 8.81 -14.38
N GLU A 150 0.46 7.70 -14.91
CA GLU A 150 0.86 6.55 -14.07
C GLU A 150 1.95 6.92 -13.07
N THR A 151 2.86 7.79 -13.47
CA THR A 151 3.95 8.28 -12.60
C THR A 151 3.43 9.04 -11.39
N ALA A 152 2.45 9.92 -11.55
CA ALA A 152 1.85 10.66 -10.45
C ALA A 152 1.06 9.72 -9.51
N CYS A 153 0.34 8.72 -10.04
CA CYS A 153 -0.30 7.69 -9.23
C CYS A 153 0.73 6.91 -8.39
N ARG A 154 1.82 6.45 -9.01
CA ARG A 154 2.88 5.72 -8.30
C ARG A 154 3.52 6.56 -7.21
N GLU A 155 3.76 7.82 -7.48
CA GLU A 155 4.40 8.74 -6.55
C GLU A 155 3.50 9.05 -5.36
N VAL A 156 2.23 9.39 -5.57
CA VAL A 156 1.29 9.69 -4.48
C VAL A 156 1.03 8.45 -3.60
N ILE A 157 0.84 7.28 -4.22
CA ILE A 157 0.65 6.02 -3.48
C ILE A 157 1.91 5.71 -2.65
N GLY A 158 3.10 5.88 -3.24
CA GLY A 158 4.36 5.65 -2.55
C GLY A 158 4.60 6.59 -1.37
N LEU A 159 4.18 7.86 -1.48
CA LEU A 159 4.24 8.83 -0.40
C LEU A 159 3.29 8.43 0.74
N LEU A 160 2.01 8.22 0.44
CA LEU A 160 0.98 7.85 1.42
C LEU A 160 1.30 6.53 2.14
N ARG A 161 1.88 5.57 1.43
CA ARG A 161 2.36 4.31 2.03
C ARG A 161 3.48 4.52 3.02
N ARG A 162 4.43 5.43 2.75
CA ARG A 162 5.53 5.74 3.66
C ARG A 162 5.08 6.54 4.88
N SER A 163 4.13 7.44 4.72
CA SER A 163 3.55 8.21 5.82
C SER A 163 2.66 7.37 6.73
N GLY A 164 2.20 6.20 6.26
CA GLY A 164 1.28 5.34 7.02
C GLY A 164 -0.17 5.82 7.01
N GLU A 165 -0.53 6.70 6.08
CA GLU A 165 -1.88 7.26 5.90
C GLU A 165 -2.74 6.25 5.09
N PHE A 166 -3.16 5.14 5.73
CA PHE A 166 -3.79 4.02 5.03
C PHE A 166 -5.13 4.37 4.39
N ALA A 167 -5.95 5.19 5.05
CA ALA A 167 -7.22 5.61 4.50
C ALA A 167 -7.02 6.49 3.24
N GLU A 168 -6.03 7.38 3.27
CA GLU A 168 -5.67 8.22 2.14
C GLU A 168 -5.00 7.39 1.02
N GLU A 169 -4.14 6.40 1.38
CA GLU A 169 -3.55 5.44 0.43
C GLU A 169 -4.65 4.68 -0.31
N GLN A 170 -5.65 4.17 0.41
CA GLN A 170 -6.78 3.47 -0.18
C GLN A 170 -7.58 4.36 -1.12
N ALA A 171 -7.93 5.57 -0.69
CA ALA A 171 -8.65 6.54 -1.51
C ALA A 171 -7.87 6.89 -2.79
N ALA A 172 -6.55 7.08 -2.69
CA ALA A 172 -5.67 7.35 -3.83
C ALA A 172 -5.59 6.16 -4.78
N LEU A 173 -5.48 4.92 -4.26
CA LEU A 173 -5.47 3.69 -5.04
C LEU A 173 -6.79 3.50 -5.80
N VAL A 174 -7.94 3.72 -5.14
CA VAL A 174 -9.27 3.66 -5.78
C VAL A 174 -9.36 4.68 -6.91
N LYS A 175 -8.96 5.93 -6.64
CA LYS A 175 -8.96 7.01 -7.62
C LYS A 175 -8.08 6.70 -8.84
N CYS A 176 -6.86 6.21 -8.59
CA CYS A 176 -5.94 5.80 -9.65
C CYS A 176 -6.50 4.64 -10.48
N ARG A 177 -7.09 3.63 -9.82
CA ARG A 177 -7.73 2.48 -10.48
C ARG A 177 -8.87 2.92 -11.41
N GLN A 178 -9.72 3.84 -10.97
CA GLN A 178 -10.81 4.40 -11.78
C GLN A 178 -10.30 5.08 -13.04
N LYS A 179 -9.10 5.67 -12.99
CA LYS A 179 -8.44 6.32 -14.13
C LYS A 179 -7.58 5.38 -14.99
N GLY A 180 -7.62 4.08 -14.71
CA GLY A 180 -6.91 3.08 -15.53
C GLY A 180 -5.61 2.52 -14.96
N TYR A 181 -5.21 2.89 -13.76
CA TYR A 181 -4.04 2.30 -13.10
C TYR A 181 -4.27 0.81 -12.79
N ARG A 182 -3.32 -0.07 -13.18
CA ARG A 182 -3.49 -1.54 -13.13
C ARG A 182 -2.22 -2.27 -12.68
N ARG A 183 -1.38 -1.65 -11.88
CA ARG A 183 -0.17 -2.31 -11.37
C ARG A 183 -0.57 -3.38 -10.35
N ALA A 184 -0.10 -4.63 -10.55
CA ALA A 184 -0.53 -5.77 -9.75
C ALA A 184 -0.25 -5.60 -8.26
N ASP A 185 0.98 -5.21 -7.88
CA ASP A 185 1.38 -5.03 -6.47
C ASP A 185 0.47 -4.03 -5.73
N ASP A 186 0.10 -2.94 -6.42
CA ASP A 186 -0.76 -1.90 -5.85
C ASP A 186 -2.23 -2.33 -5.82
N MET A 187 -2.66 -3.18 -6.76
CA MET A 187 -4.01 -3.77 -6.73
C MET A 187 -4.13 -4.81 -5.61
N ILE A 188 -3.10 -5.62 -5.38
CA ILE A 188 -3.04 -6.55 -4.25
C ILE A 188 -3.07 -5.78 -2.93
N ARG A 189 -2.32 -4.68 -2.85
CA ARG A 189 -2.34 -3.80 -1.68
C ARG A 189 -3.72 -3.18 -1.44
N LEU A 190 -4.38 -2.68 -2.48
CA LEU A 190 -5.74 -2.16 -2.38
C LEU A 190 -6.72 -3.22 -1.89
N ALA A 191 -6.63 -4.45 -2.41
CA ALA A 191 -7.48 -5.55 -1.95
C ALA A 191 -7.25 -5.87 -0.47
N SER A 192 -6.00 -5.80 0.00
CA SER A 192 -5.69 -5.99 1.42
C SER A 192 -6.30 -4.89 2.30
N LEU A 193 -6.25 -3.62 1.86
CA LEU A 193 -6.87 -2.50 2.57
C LEU A 193 -8.40 -2.64 2.62
N LEU A 194 -9.03 -2.94 1.48
CA LEU A 194 -10.48 -3.18 1.40
C LEU A 194 -10.93 -4.33 2.30
N ALA A 195 -10.17 -5.42 2.32
CA ALA A 195 -10.46 -6.55 3.21
C ALA A 195 -10.35 -6.18 4.70
N THR A 196 -9.42 -5.30 5.05
CA THR A 196 -9.27 -4.80 6.42
C THR A 196 -10.46 -3.94 6.84
N ASP A 197 -11.03 -3.19 5.90
CA ASP A 197 -12.25 -2.37 6.12
C ASP A 197 -13.54 -3.19 6.08
N GLY A 198 -13.46 -4.49 5.75
CA GLY A 198 -14.61 -5.39 5.66
C GLY A 198 -15.28 -5.44 4.29
N ASP A 199 -14.74 -4.75 3.28
CA ASP A 199 -15.25 -4.83 1.91
C ASP A 199 -14.68 -6.06 1.17
N ILE A 200 -15.07 -7.24 1.68
CA ILE A 200 -14.60 -8.55 1.21
C ILE A 200 -14.96 -8.79 -0.26
N LYS A 201 -16.15 -8.32 -0.66
CA LYS A 201 -16.63 -8.51 -2.03
C LYS A 201 -15.74 -7.79 -3.04
N GLU A 202 -15.46 -6.51 -2.83
CA GLU A 202 -14.63 -5.72 -3.75
C GLU A 202 -13.17 -6.19 -3.72
N ALA A 203 -12.65 -6.56 -2.52
CA ALA A 203 -11.32 -7.14 -2.36
C ALA A 203 -11.17 -8.44 -3.16
N SER A 204 -12.14 -9.35 -3.07
CA SER A 204 -12.14 -10.61 -3.80
C SER A 204 -12.19 -10.40 -5.32
N LEU A 205 -13.06 -9.50 -5.81
CA LEU A 205 -13.15 -9.15 -7.23
C LEU A 205 -11.83 -8.59 -7.76
N LEU A 206 -11.17 -7.76 -6.96
CA LEU A 206 -9.92 -7.13 -7.34
C LEU A 206 -8.79 -8.16 -7.46
N LEU A 207 -8.61 -9.02 -6.45
CA LEU A 207 -7.59 -10.09 -6.51
C LEU A 207 -7.90 -11.12 -7.61
N ARG A 208 -9.18 -11.42 -7.87
CA ARG A 208 -9.56 -12.27 -9.02
C ARG A 208 -9.05 -11.68 -10.32
N SER A 209 -9.24 -10.39 -10.53
CA SER A 209 -8.78 -9.71 -11.74
C SER A 209 -7.24 -9.79 -11.91
N VAL A 210 -6.51 -9.76 -10.80
CA VAL A 210 -5.04 -9.91 -10.79
C VAL A 210 -4.63 -11.36 -11.08
N ASP A 211 -5.35 -12.34 -10.50
CA ASP A 211 -5.11 -13.76 -10.71
C ASP A 211 -5.42 -14.19 -12.14
N ASP A 212 -6.51 -13.68 -12.72
CA ASP A 212 -6.90 -13.97 -14.12
C ASP A 212 -5.81 -13.54 -15.11
N LEU A 213 -5.04 -12.50 -14.77
CA LEU A 213 -3.86 -12.08 -15.50
C LEU A 213 -2.59 -12.86 -15.13
N ARG A 214 -2.69 -13.90 -14.29
CA ARG A 214 -1.57 -14.71 -13.77
C ARG A 214 -0.48 -13.86 -13.08
N ARG A 215 -0.88 -12.81 -12.38
CA ARG A 215 0.02 -11.86 -11.71
C ARG A 215 0.14 -12.08 -10.20
N LEU A 216 -0.62 -13.02 -9.60
CA LEU A 216 -0.39 -13.48 -8.23
C LEU A 216 0.84 -14.41 -8.24
N LYS A 217 1.92 -13.95 -7.64
CA LYS A 217 3.22 -14.63 -7.70
C LYS A 217 3.50 -15.49 -6.47
N SER A 218 3.06 -15.02 -5.30
CA SER A 218 3.32 -15.67 -4.02
C SER A 218 2.13 -16.52 -3.58
N ASP A 219 2.42 -17.57 -2.82
CA ASP A 219 1.37 -18.41 -2.22
C ASP A 219 0.56 -17.66 -1.17
N ARG A 220 1.17 -16.66 -0.52
CA ARG A 220 0.48 -15.75 0.38
C ARG A 220 -0.64 -14.97 -0.32
N GLU A 221 -0.38 -14.43 -1.51
CA GLU A 221 -1.38 -13.69 -2.30
C GLU A 221 -2.50 -14.61 -2.78
N ARG A 222 -2.17 -15.84 -3.19
CA ARG A 222 -3.12 -16.86 -3.58
C ARG A 222 -3.99 -17.28 -2.40
N LEU A 223 -3.40 -17.53 -1.23
CA LEU A 223 -4.09 -17.82 0.01
C LEU A 223 -5.03 -16.67 0.41
N GLN A 224 -4.60 -15.43 0.30
CA GLN A 224 -5.45 -14.27 0.58
C GLN A 224 -6.69 -14.27 -0.32
N LEU A 225 -6.52 -14.48 -1.63
CA LEU A 225 -7.68 -14.60 -2.54
C LEU A 225 -8.57 -15.78 -2.17
N PHE A 226 -7.98 -16.92 -1.85
CA PHE A 226 -8.71 -18.12 -1.44
C PHE A 226 -9.61 -17.86 -0.24
N HIS A 227 -9.08 -17.25 0.83
CA HIS A 227 -9.86 -16.89 2.02
C HIS A 227 -10.96 -15.88 1.70
N LEU A 228 -10.65 -14.83 0.94
CA LEU A 228 -11.65 -13.83 0.54
C LEU A 228 -12.80 -14.45 -0.27
N LEU A 229 -12.52 -15.45 -1.09
CA LEU A 229 -13.56 -16.17 -1.84
C LEU A 229 -14.43 -17.03 -0.91
N ILE A 230 -13.83 -17.68 0.08
CA ILE A 230 -14.58 -18.46 1.09
C ILE A 230 -15.46 -17.53 1.94
N GLU A 231 -14.92 -16.41 2.42
CA GLU A 231 -15.65 -15.41 3.18
C GLU A 231 -16.77 -14.72 2.38
N ASN A 232 -16.58 -14.58 1.07
CA ASN A 232 -17.61 -14.05 0.16
C ASN A 232 -18.60 -15.12 -0.32
N ASP A 233 -18.66 -16.26 0.35
CA ASP A 233 -19.54 -17.41 0.03
C ASP A 233 -19.42 -17.91 -1.43
N GLN A 234 -18.18 -17.91 -1.96
CA GLN A 234 -17.82 -18.42 -3.28
C GLN A 234 -16.87 -19.64 -3.21
N PRO A 235 -17.20 -20.69 -2.44
CA PRO A 235 -16.28 -21.82 -2.20
C PRO A 235 -15.94 -22.59 -3.49
N GLY A 236 -16.89 -22.75 -4.40
CA GLY A 236 -16.63 -23.43 -5.68
C GLY A 236 -15.65 -22.69 -6.58
N GLU A 237 -15.61 -21.34 -6.53
CA GLU A 237 -14.59 -20.57 -7.25
C GLU A 237 -13.23 -20.68 -6.56
N ALA A 238 -13.21 -20.64 -5.24
CA ALA A 238 -12.00 -20.84 -4.44
C ALA A 238 -11.34 -22.17 -4.78
N GLN A 239 -12.12 -23.26 -4.83
CA GLN A 239 -11.66 -24.59 -5.18
C GLN A 239 -11.08 -24.66 -6.61
N ARG A 240 -11.82 -24.17 -7.62
CA ARG A 240 -11.32 -24.17 -9.01
C ARG A 240 -9.98 -23.47 -9.15
N ARG A 241 -9.79 -22.34 -8.46
CA ARG A 241 -8.52 -21.61 -8.46
C ARG A 241 -7.43 -22.34 -7.71
N ALA A 242 -7.75 -22.88 -6.54
CA ALA A 242 -6.83 -23.68 -5.74
C ALA A 242 -6.28 -24.88 -6.52
N THR A 243 -7.17 -25.65 -7.16
CA THR A 243 -6.78 -26.79 -8.04
C THR A 243 -5.84 -26.33 -9.15
N ARG A 244 -6.16 -25.19 -9.81
CA ARG A 244 -5.30 -24.65 -10.87
C ARG A 244 -3.92 -24.27 -10.35
N TRP A 245 -3.84 -23.61 -9.18
CA TRP A 245 -2.56 -23.19 -8.60
C TRP A 245 -1.72 -24.40 -8.18
N VAL A 246 -2.29 -25.37 -7.48
CA VAL A 246 -1.57 -26.57 -7.05
C VAL A 246 -1.05 -27.36 -8.25
N LYS A 247 -1.87 -27.56 -9.28
CA LYS A 247 -1.42 -28.22 -10.54
C LYS A 247 -0.27 -27.45 -11.22
N ALA A 248 -0.22 -26.13 -11.08
CA ALA A 248 0.83 -25.31 -11.68
C ALA A 248 2.12 -25.29 -10.86
N THR A 249 2.03 -25.26 -9.53
CA THR A 249 3.19 -25.19 -8.63
C THR A 249 3.77 -26.56 -8.31
N LYS A 250 2.93 -27.59 -8.25
CA LYS A 250 3.27 -28.95 -7.77
C LYS A 250 3.85 -28.92 -6.37
N ASP A 251 3.35 -28.00 -5.51
CA ASP A 251 3.80 -27.81 -4.15
C ASP A 251 2.80 -28.43 -3.16
N ASP A 252 3.20 -29.55 -2.57
CA ASP A 252 2.39 -30.32 -1.62
C ASP A 252 2.14 -29.53 -0.33
N ALA A 253 3.09 -28.71 0.13
CA ALA A 253 2.94 -27.92 1.34
C ALA A 253 1.87 -26.83 1.14
N PHE A 254 1.85 -26.21 -0.05
CA PHE A 254 0.81 -25.24 -0.41
C PHE A 254 -0.56 -25.90 -0.53
N ALA A 255 -0.63 -27.08 -1.18
CA ALA A 255 -1.87 -27.85 -1.28
C ALA A 255 -2.42 -28.22 0.11
N LEU A 256 -1.57 -28.69 1.01
CA LEU A 256 -1.94 -29.01 2.39
C LEU A 256 -2.46 -27.76 3.14
N THR A 257 -1.84 -26.61 2.92
CA THR A 257 -2.28 -25.35 3.54
C THR A 257 -3.69 -24.95 3.08
N LEU A 258 -3.99 -25.07 1.79
CA LEU A 258 -5.31 -24.79 1.23
C LEU A 258 -6.37 -25.75 1.78
N VAL A 259 -6.06 -27.04 1.82
CA VAL A 259 -6.97 -28.07 2.35
C VAL A 259 -7.21 -27.88 3.85
N SER A 260 -6.16 -27.64 4.63
CA SER A 260 -6.27 -27.37 6.07
C SER A 260 -7.13 -26.12 6.35
N SER A 261 -7.08 -25.13 5.48
CA SER A 261 -7.92 -23.94 5.54
C SER A 261 -9.41 -24.28 5.34
N LEU A 262 -9.74 -25.11 4.33
CA LEU A 262 -11.12 -25.57 4.12
C LEU A 262 -11.66 -26.41 5.30
N VAL A 263 -10.82 -27.29 5.83
CA VAL A 263 -11.18 -28.07 7.04
C VAL A 263 -11.42 -27.14 8.23
N ALA A 264 -10.59 -26.08 8.38
CA ALA A 264 -10.75 -25.08 9.44
C ALA A 264 -12.08 -24.33 9.33
N ASP A 265 -12.56 -24.11 8.12
CA ASP A 265 -13.82 -23.42 7.83
C ASP A 265 -15.03 -24.38 7.77
N ASN A 266 -14.86 -25.65 8.22
CA ASN A 266 -15.87 -26.71 8.18
C ASN A 266 -16.41 -27.04 6.77
N ARG A 267 -15.63 -26.76 5.71
CA ARG A 267 -15.96 -27.06 4.31
C ARG A 267 -15.33 -28.40 3.90
N HIS A 268 -15.70 -29.49 4.62
CA HIS A 268 -15.02 -30.80 4.48
C HIS A 268 -15.16 -31.41 3.10
N ASP A 269 -16.34 -31.29 2.46
CA ASP A 269 -16.57 -31.84 1.13
C ASP A 269 -15.62 -31.22 0.09
N LEU A 270 -15.45 -29.89 0.18
CA LEU A 270 -14.52 -29.17 -0.71
C LEU A 270 -13.06 -29.51 -0.42
N ALA A 271 -12.73 -29.73 0.88
CA ALA A 271 -11.38 -30.17 1.27
C ALA A 271 -11.04 -31.53 0.69
N ILE A 272 -11.97 -32.49 0.77
CA ILE A 272 -11.82 -33.83 0.21
C ILE A 272 -11.68 -33.77 -1.32
N GLU A 273 -12.54 -32.99 -1.98
CA GLU A 273 -12.52 -32.85 -3.42
C GLU A 273 -11.21 -32.19 -3.89
N LEU A 274 -10.77 -31.11 -3.26
CA LEU A 274 -9.50 -30.45 -3.56
C LEU A 274 -8.34 -31.43 -3.36
N ALA A 275 -8.33 -32.19 -2.28
CA ALA A 275 -7.30 -33.17 -2.01
C ALA A 275 -7.28 -34.29 -3.08
N ARG A 276 -8.45 -34.76 -3.53
CA ARG A 276 -8.53 -35.75 -4.62
C ARG A 276 -7.99 -35.24 -5.93
N GLU A 277 -8.26 -33.97 -6.27
CA GLU A 277 -7.81 -33.33 -7.49
C GLU A 277 -6.32 -32.99 -7.46
N THR A 278 -5.78 -32.75 -6.29
CA THR A 278 -4.39 -32.32 -6.10
C THR A 278 -3.47 -33.45 -5.69
N SER A 279 -4.00 -34.67 -5.46
CA SER A 279 -3.21 -35.82 -5.00
C SER A 279 -2.02 -36.04 -5.91
N VAL A 280 -0.85 -35.75 -5.40
CA VAL A 280 0.44 -36.13 -5.95
C VAL A 280 0.63 -37.63 -5.58
N PRO A 281 1.20 -38.46 -6.43
CA PRO A 281 1.53 -39.83 -6.07
C PRO A 281 2.45 -39.84 -4.84
N GLY A 282 1.91 -40.22 -3.67
CA GLY A 282 2.65 -40.21 -2.41
C GLY A 282 1.80 -39.85 -1.19
N ASP A 283 0.61 -39.31 -1.39
CA ASP A 283 -0.53 -39.24 -0.48
C ASP A 283 -0.32 -38.72 0.96
N SER A 284 0.76 -38.00 1.26
CA SER A 284 0.95 -37.37 2.57
C SER A 284 -0.18 -36.36 2.87
N VAL A 285 -0.74 -35.74 1.84
CA VAL A 285 -1.82 -34.75 1.95
C VAL A 285 -3.12 -35.39 2.44
N PHE A 286 -3.51 -36.55 1.84
CA PHE A 286 -4.73 -37.28 2.26
C PHE A 286 -4.63 -37.79 3.69
N LEU A 287 -3.48 -38.33 4.06
CA LEU A 287 -3.23 -38.76 5.43
C LEU A 287 -3.33 -37.57 6.40
N SER A 288 -2.71 -36.45 6.05
CA SER A 288 -2.76 -35.24 6.89
C SER A 288 -4.17 -34.66 7.02
N ILE A 289 -5.03 -34.79 5.99
CA ILE A 289 -6.44 -34.42 6.11
C ILE A 289 -7.17 -35.34 7.09
N GLY A 290 -6.95 -36.65 6.96
CA GLY A 290 -7.50 -37.63 7.89
C GLY A 290 -7.10 -37.33 9.33
N GLU A 291 -5.81 -37.04 9.57
CA GLU A 291 -5.29 -36.62 10.87
C GLU A 291 -6.01 -35.38 11.40
N VAL A 292 -6.10 -34.32 10.60
CA VAL A 292 -6.76 -33.06 11.01
C VAL A 292 -8.24 -33.26 11.32
N MET A 293 -8.95 -34.10 10.56
CA MET A 293 -10.36 -34.40 10.83
C MET A 293 -10.55 -35.16 12.14
N VAL A 294 -9.70 -36.14 12.39
CA VAL A 294 -9.70 -36.88 13.67
C VAL A 294 -9.39 -35.95 14.83
N GLU A 295 -8.38 -35.10 14.72
CA GLU A 295 -8.03 -34.12 15.73
C GLU A 295 -9.16 -33.13 16.04
N ARG A 296 -10.04 -32.87 15.08
CA ARG A 296 -11.21 -31.99 15.25
C ARG A 296 -12.48 -32.72 15.68
N ASN A 297 -12.38 -33.94 16.21
CA ASN A 297 -13.50 -34.80 16.59
C ASN A 297 -14.49 -35.17 15.46
N GLN A 298 -14.04 -35.03 14.21
CA GLN A 298 -14.81 -35.46 13.04
C GLN A 298 -14.44 -36.90 12.67
N THR A 299 -14.61 -37.79 13.63
CA THR A 299 -14.10 -39.17 13.59
C THR A 299 -14.60 -39.95 12.38
N LEU A 300 -15.89 -39.89 12.04
CA LEU A 300 -16.46 -40.59 10.90
C LEU A 300 -15.90 -40.12 9.54
N ALA A 301 -15.75 -38.80 9.38
CA ALA A 301 -15.15 -38.24 8.15
C ALA A 301 -13.66 -38.59 8.07
N GLY A 302 -12.94 -38.49 9.19
CA GLY A 302 -11.54 -38.90 9.29
C GLY A 302 -11.34 -40.37 8.94
N GLN A 303 -12.15 -41.27 9.49
CA GLN A 303 -12.15 -42.71 9.18
C GLN A 303 -12.37 -42.96 7.68
N ALA A 304 -13.36 -42.30 7.06
CA ALA A 304 -13.64 -42.47 5.63
C ALA A 304 -12.45 -42.08 4.74
N ILE A 305 -11.77 -40.97 5.12
CA ILE A 305 -10.58 -40.52 4.37
C ILE A 305 -9.39 -41.45 4.60
N LEU A 306 -9.12 -41.82 5.84
CA LEU A 306 -8.03 -42.76 6.14
C LEU A 306 -8.24 -44.11 5.47
N ARG A 307 -9.48 -44.63 5.41
CA ARG A 307 -9.82 -45.86 4.68
C ARG A 307 -9.57 -45.72 3.21
N GLY A 308 -10.07 -44.65 2.57
CA GLY A 308 -9.84 -44.41 1.15
C GLY A 308 -8.37 -44.16 0.82
N TRP A 309 -7.60 -43.60 1.76
CA TRP A 309 -6.15 -43.49 1.62
C TRP A 309 -5.47 -44.86 1.69
N LEU A 310 -5.82 -45.69 2.68
CA LEU A 310 -5.24 -47.01 2.85
C LEU A 310 -5.47 -47.94 1.65
N GLU A 311 -6.65 -47.86 1.02
CA GLU A 311 -6.97 -48.62 -0.19
C GLU A 311 -6.01 -48.32 -1.35
N LYS A 312 -5.64 -47.03 -1.50
CA LYS A 312 -4.80 -46.53 -2.58
C LYS A 312 -3.31 -46.57 -2.27
N ALA A 313 -2.95 -46.57 -0.98
CA ALA A 313 -1.57 -46.52 -0.54
C ALA A 313 -0.84 -47.80 -1.03
N GLY A 314 0.32 -47.62 -1.63
CA GLY A 314 1.25 -48.71 -1.96
C GLY A 314 2.02 -49.20 -0.74
N THR A 315 3.31 -49.43 -0.89
CA THR A 315 4.23 -49.72 0.24
C THR A 315 4.43 -48.47 1.05
N MET A 316 4.12 -48.53 2.36
CA MET A 316 4.24 -47.41 3.28
C MET A 316 5.64 -47.33 3.88
N GLU A 317 6.16 -46.13 4.02
CA GLU A 317 7.33 -45.88 4.89
C GLU A 317 6.97 -46.02 6.37
N PRO A 318 7.91 -46.43 7.24
CA PRO A 318 7.66 -46.61 8.66
C PRO A 318 7.08 -45.36 9.36
N SER A 319 7.57 -44.18 9.02
CA SER A 319 7.09 -42.90 9.55
C SER A 319 5.65 -42.59 9.14
N VAL A 320 5.26 -42.90 7.92
CA VAL A 320 3.90 -42.71 7.38
C VAL A 320 2.93 -43.68 8.03
N ALA A 321 3.34 -44.96 8.18
CA ALA A 321 2.51 -45.95 8.83
C ALA A 321 2.28 -45.64 10.32
N ALA A 322 3.31 -45.13 11.02
CA ALA A 322 3.17 -44.69 12.40
C ALA A 322 2.09 -43.59 12.53
N ARG A 323 2.17 -42.57 11.68
CA ARG A 323 1.17 -41.48 11.64
C ARG A 323 -0.23 -42.03 11.35
N PHE A 324 -0.36 -42.93 10.39
CA PHE A 324 -1.63 -43.54 10.01
C PHE A 324 -2.25 -44.32 11.20
N ILE A 325 -1.44 -45.13 11.88
CA ILE A 325 -1.90 -45.90 13.06
C ILE A 325 -2.38 -44.97 14.16
N THR A 326 -1.60 -43.95 14.49
CA THR A 326 -2.00 -42.96 15.50
C THR A 326 -3.30 -42.24 15.10
N ALA A 327 -3.46 -41.86 13.84
CA ALA A 327 -4.67 -41.21 13.35
C ALA A 327 -5.89 -42.16 13.38
N ALA A 328 -5.73 -43.42 12.98
CA ALA A 328 -6.80 -44.43 13.00
C ALA A 328 -7.22 -44.75 14.43
N LEU A 329 -6.30 -44.89 15.36
CA LEU A 329 -6.60 -45.07 16.80
C LEU A 329 -7.28 -43.83 17.38
N GLY A 330 -6.85 -42.65 17.04
CA GLY A 330 -7.48 -41.38 17.40
C GLY A 330 -8.92 -41.29 16.88
N ALA A 331 -9.18 -41.87 15.71
CA ALA A 331 -10.54 -42.02 15.14
C ALA A 331 -11.38 -43.12 15.83
N SER A 332 -10.86 -43.80 16.85
CA SER A 332 -11.50 -44.94 17.51
C SER A 332 -11.80 -46.12 16.57
N ASP A 333 -10.94 -46.29 15.54
CA ASP A 333 -11.05 -47.40 14.58
C ASP A 333 -9.79 -48.30 14.64
N PRO A 334 -9.75 -49.23 15.61
CA PRO A 334 -8.62 -50.14 15.78
C PRO A 334 -8.48 -51.15 14.64
N ASP A 335 -9.57 -51.46 13.91
CA ASP A 335 -9.54 -52.34 12.75
C ASP A 335 -8.79 -51.68 11.59
N LEU A 336 -9.04 -50.38 11.39
CA LEU A 336 -8.34 -49.61 10.39
C LEU A 336 -6.86 -49.46 10.73
N ALA A 337 -6.52 -49.23 12.01
CA ALA A 337 -5.15 -49.17 12.49
C ALA A 337 -4.42 -50.53 12.24
N MET A 338 -5.08 -51.63 12.53
CA MET A 338 -4.55 -52.98 12.29
C MET A 338 -4.34 -53.23 10.78
N ALA A 339 -5.30 -52.86 9.96
CA ALA A 339 -5.18 -52.99 8.50
C ALA A 339 -3.97 -52.22 7.96
N GLY A 340 -3.72 -51.00 8.47
CA GLY A 340 -2.52 -50.23 8.14
C GLY A 340 -1.22 -50.91 8.55
N ALA A 341 -1.18 -51.46 9.74
CA ALA A 341 -0.03 -52.20 10.23
C ALA A 341 0.24 -53.51 9.42
N GLN A 342 -0.81 -54.23 9.04
CA GLN A 342 -0.71 -55.40 8.19
C GLN A 342 -0.17 -55.05 6.78
N LYS A 343 -0.64 -53.95 6.21
CA LYS A 343 -0.21 -53.51 4.88
C LYS A 343 1.26 -53.15 4.82
N MET A 344 1.79 -52.58 5.93
CA MET A 344 3.22 -52.30 6.05
C MET A 344 4.03 -53.58 6.33
N GLY A 345 3.45 -54.52 7.04
CA GLY A 345 4.12 -55.68 7.63
C GLY A 345 4.62 -55.38 9.04
N PHE A 346 4.16 -56.17 9.99
CA PHE A 346 4.46 -55.97 11.44
C PHE A 346 5.96 -55.89 11.76
N SER A 347 6.77 -56.60 10.98
CA SER A 347 8.24 -56.62 11.15
C SER A 347 8.94 -55.29 10.85
N LYS A 348 8.28 -54.40 10.11
CA LYS A 348 8.80 -53.07 9.75
C LYS A 348 8.22 -51.96 10.61
N LEU A 349 7.29 -52.28 11.49
CA LEU A 349 6.61 -51.32 12.32
C LEU A 349 7.58 -50.74 13.39
N PRO A 350 7.65 -49.40 13.58
CA PRO A 350 8.40 -48.85 14.69
C PRO A 350 7.90 -49.41 16.02
N PRO A 351 8.80 -49.76 16.96
CA PRO A 351 8.40 -50.34 18.27
C PRO A 351 7.37 -49.51 19.03
N GLU A 352 7.49 -48.18 18.97
CA GLU A 352 6.58 -47.24 19.61
C GLU A 352 5.16 -47.34 19.03
N SER A 353 5.03 -47.36 17.69
CA SER A 353 3.76 -47.48 16.99
C SER A 353 3.11 -48.82 17.19
N ALA A 354 3.90 -49.89 17.31
CA ALA A 354 3.43 -51.21 17.62
C ALA A 354 2.92 -51.31 19.06
N ALA A 355 3.59 -50.68 20.00
CA ALA A 355 3.12 -50.59 21.38
C ALA A 355 1.83 -49.75 21.50
N GLU A 356 1.74 -48.66 20.75
CA GLU A 356 0.53 -47.83 20.69
C GLU A 356 -0.66 -48.61 20.09
N LEU A 357 -0.44 -49.35 18.99
CA LEU A 357 -1.43 -50.19 18.38
C LEU A 357 -1.91 -51.30 19.35
N ALA A 358 -0.98 -52.00 20.03
CA ALA A 358 -1.34 -53.02 21.03
C ALA A 358 -2.20 -52.46 22.16
N ARG A 359 -1.86 -51.27 22.64
CA ARG A 359 -2.64 -50.57 23.66
C ARG A 359 -4.01 -50.14 23.13
N GLY A 360 -4.09 -49.63 21.89
CA GLY A 360 -5.38 -49.29 21.25
C GLY A 360 -6.30 -50.50 21.08
N LEU A 361 -5.75 -51.64 20.67
CA LEU A 361 -6.49 -52.92 20.57
C LEU A 361 -7.01 -53.40 21.95
N GLU A 362 -6.21 -53.26 23.01
CA GLU A 362 -6.57 -53.61 24.37
C GLU A 362 -7.71 -52.74 24.88
N LEU A 363 -7.66 -51.42 24.64
CA LEU A 363 -8.74 -50.48 24.97
C LEU A 363 -10.04 -50.79 24.21
N ALA A 364 -9.94 -51.30 22.99
CA ALA A 364 -11.08 -51.74 22.19
C ALA A 364 -11.61 -53.13 22.58
N GLY A 365 -11.06 -53.78 23.65
CA GLY A 365 -11.43 -55.10 24.10
C GLY A 365 -10.82 -56.26 23.32
N ARG A 366 -9.95 -56.02 22.34
CA ARG A 366 -9.28 -57.00 21.47
C ARG A 366 -7.97 -57.52 22.08
N ARG A 367 -8.05 -58.06 23.29
CA ARG A 367 -6.87 -58.51 24.06
C ARG A 367 -6.07 -59.60 23.35
N VAL A 368 -6.74 -60.53 22.68
CA VAL A 368 -6.07 -61.64 21.94
C VAL A 368 -5.15 -61.10 20.83
N ASP A 369 -5.62 -60.10 20.08
CA ASP A 369 -4.84 -59.49 18.99
C ASP A 369 -3.70 -58.63 19.57
N ALA A 370 -3.94 -57.92 20.67
CA ALA A 370 -2.90 -57.17 21.36
C ALA A 370 -1.79 -58.08 21.88
N ASP A 371 -2.11 -59.21 22.47
CA ASP A 371 -1.13 -60.20 22.97
C ASP A 371 -0.40 -60.92 21.86
N ALA A 372 -1.07 -61.22 20.77
CA ALA A 372 -0.43 -61.76 19.56
C ALA A 372 0.61 -60.78 18.99
N LEU A 373 0.24 -59.50 18.87
CA LEU A 373 1.14 -58.44 18.39
C LEU A 373 2.35 -58.28 19.35
N ARG A 374 2.13 -58.24 20.67
CA ARG A 374 3.21 -58.18 21.67
C ARG A 374 4.15 -59.37 21.56
N SER A 375 3.58 -60.58 21.37
CA SER A 375 4.38 -61.80 21.21
C SER A 375 5.28 -61.78 19.98
N GLN A 376 4.75 -61.27 18.84
CA GLN A 376 5.53 -61.10 17.62
C GLN A 376 6.65 -60.05 17.79
N LEU A 377 6.38 -58.94 18.49
CA LEU A 377 7.36 -57.91 18.77
C LEU A 377 8.45 -58.38 19.72
N LYS A 378 8.13 -59.16 20.76
CA LYS A 378 9.12 -59.81 21.65
C LYS A 378 10.01 -60.76 20.93
N GLN A 379 9.50 -61.54 19.98
CA GLN A 379 10.33 -62.39 19.13
C GLN A 379 11.29 -61.65 18.23
N GLN A 380 10.89 -60.44 17.77
CA GLN A 380 11.73 -59.61 16.87
C GLN A 380 12.76 -58.75 17.62
N ALA A 381 12.44 -58.25 18.80
CA ALA A 381 13.28 -57.30 19.54
C ALA A 381 14.32 -57.92 20.49
N GLY A 382 14.28 -59.25 20.70
CA GLY A 382 15.08 -59.84 21.74
C GLY A 382 14.77 -59.19 23.11
N SER A 383 14.65 -59.95 24.14
CA SER A 383 14.01 -59.67 25.47
C SER A 383 14.39 -58.36 26.19
N ALA A 384 15.20 -57.48 25.66
CA ALA A 384 15.75 -56.32 26.38
C ALA A 384 14.99 -55.00 26.24
N ALA A 385 14.06 -54.85 25.30
CA ALA A 385 13.48 -53.51 24.99
C ALA A 385 12.09 -53.25 25.55
N PHE A 386 11.42 -54.22 26.18
CA PHE A 386 9.98 -54.09 26.48
C PHE A 386 9.62 -53.85 27.95
N GLU A 387 10.56 -53.91 28.87
CA GLU A 387 10.25 -53.79 30.31
C GLU A 387 10.23 -52.38 30.90
N HIS A 388 10.54 -51.35 30.14
CA HIS A 388 10.83 -50.04 30.75
C HIS A 388 9.79 -48.93 30.56
N ASP A 389 8.60 -49.13 29.95
CA ASP A 389 7.80 -47.94 29.52
C ASP A 389 6.34 -47.85 29.90
N ASP A 390 5.84 -48.60 30.91
CA ASP A 390 4.40 -48.62 31.24
C ASP A 390 3.84 -47.38 31.97
N HIS A 391 4.66 -46.48 32.49
CA HIS A 391 4.19 -45.40 33.36
C HIS A 391 4.36 -43.95 32.89
N GLN A 392 5.18 -43.65 31.87
CA GLN A 392 5.44 -42.26 31.51
C GLN A 392 4.86 -41.76 30.18
N GLN A 393 4.48 -42.61 29.25
CA GLN A 393 4.13 -42.20 27.88
C GLN A 393 2.67 -41.81 27.65
N GLY A 394 1.74 -42.21 28.53
CA GLY A 394 0.33 -41.86 28.41
C GLY A 394 0.02 -40.35 28.51
N ARG A 395 0.93 -39.55 29.08
CA ARG A 395 0.80 -38.09 29.17
C ARG A 395 1.44 -37.34 28.02
N ALA A 396 2.51 -37.87 27.43
CA ALA A 396 3.28 -37.21 26.37
C ALA A 396 2.53 -37.19 25.01
N GLY A 397 1.80 -38.27 24.69
CA GLY A 397 1.05 -38.36 23.43
C GLY A 397 -0.13 -37.38 23.36
N ARG A 398 -0.87 -37.17 24.45
CA ARG A 398 -1.96 -36.19 24.53
C ARG A 398 -1.44 -34.75 24.53
N ALA A 399 -0.28 -34.50 25.12
CA ALA A 399 0.34 -33.20 25.11
C ALA A 399 0.87 -32.84 23.71
N ALA A 400 1.41 -33.78 22.95
CA ALA A 400 1.92 -33.57 21.59
C ALA A 400 0.81 -33.29 20.57
N ALA A 401 -0.34 -33.99 20.68
CA ALA A 401 -1.51 -33.73 19.83
C ALA A 401 -2.11 -32.35 20.14
N GLY A 402 -2.30 -32.03 21.43
CA GLY A 402 -2.80 -30.71 21.85
C GLY A 402 -1.86 -29.57 21.42
N THR A 403 -0.56 -29.79 21.40
CA THR A 403 0.43 -28.77 21.01
C THR A 403 0.41 -28.53 19.50
N ARG A 404 0.14 -29.56 18.67
CA ARG A 404 0.02 -29.41 17.20
C ARG A 404 -1.26 -28.68 16.81
N ILE A 405 -2.40 -28.93 17.45
CA ILE A 405 -3.67 -28.21 17.22
C ILE A 405 -3.49 -26.74 17.65
N ALA A 406 -2.91 -26.51 18.83
CA ALA A 406 -2.61 -25.17 19.31
C ALA A 406 -1.65 -24.43 18.37
N ASN A 407 -0.71 -25.13 17.73
CA ASN A 407 0.19 -24.55 16.74
C ASN A 407 -0.51 -24.21 15.41
N LEU A 408 -1.50 -25.00 14.95
CA LEU A 408 -2.29 -24.68 13.74
C LEU A 408 -3.27 -23.53 13.98
N GLU A 409 -3.94 -23.48 15.11
CA GLU A 409 -4.78 -22.34 15.50
C GLU A 409 -3.92 -21.11 15.84
N GLY A 410 -2.80 -21.30 16.49
CA GLY A 410 -1.81 -20.27 16.75
C GLY A 410 -1.22 -19.71 15.43
N TRP A 411 -0.98 -20.57 14.44
CA TRP A 411 -0.49 -20.14 13.12
C TRP A 411 -1.59 -19.38 12.33
N ARG A 412 -2.85 -19.85 12.37
CA ARG A 412 -3.99 -19.18 11.75
C ARG A 412 -4.24 -17.81 12.41
N SER A 413 -4.32 -17.76 13.72
CA SER A 413 -4.48 -16.51 14.46
C SER A 413 -3.26 -15.59 14.32
N ALA A 414 -2.04 -16.14 14.24
CA ALA A 414 -0.83 -15.38 13.97
C ALA A 414 -0.76 -14.85 12.55
N LEU A 415 -1.25 -15.60 11.54
CA LEU A 415 -1.34 -15.15 10.16
C LEU A 415 -2.34 -14.00 10.02
N TRP A 416 -3.56 -14.17 10.58
CA TRP A 416 -4.58 -13.11 10.60
C TRP A 416 -4.16 -11.92 11.46
N LYS A 417 -3.46 -12.17 12.57
CA LYS A 417 -2.87 -11.12 13.40
C LYS A 417 -1.74 -10.40 12.66
N ARG A 418 -0.84 -11.12 11.97
CA ARG A 418 0.19 -10.50 11.11
C ARG A 418 -0.41 -9.72 9.94
N LEU A 419 -1.38 -10.27 9.21
CA LEU A 419 -2.07 -9.57 8.13
C LEU A 419 -2.78 -8.32 8.65
N ARG A 420 -3.33 -8.38 9.86
CA ARG A 420 -3.98 -7.26 10.53
C ARG A 420 -2.95 -6.28 11.10
N ASP A 421 -1.85 -6.75 11.68
CA ASP A 421 -0.81 -5.91 12.29
C ASP A 421 0.12 -5.28 11.23
N GLU A 422 0.37 -5.96 10.10
CA GLU A 422 1.05 -5.39 8.93
C GLU A 422 0.17 -4.39 8.18
N ASN A 423 -1.15 -4.48 8.31
CA ASN A 423 -2.12 -3.57 7.72
C ASN A 423 -2.65 -2.52 8.71
N LYS A 424 -2.44 -2.70 10.02
CA LYS A 424 -2.73 -1.63 10.97
C LYS A 424 -1.76 -0.47 10.72
N PRO A 425 -2.28 0.77 10.65
CA PRO A 425 -1.45 1.93 10.80
C PRO A 425 -0.65 1.74 12.10
N LEU A 426 0.66 1.88 12.03
CA LEU A 426 1.42 2.23 13.22
C LEU A 426 0.68 3.43 13.78
N ALA A 427 -0.11 3.21 14.85
CA ALA A 427 -0.91 4.26 15.44
C ALA A 427 0.04 5.41 15.74
N VAL A 428 0.02 6.40 14.88
CA VAL A 428 0.63 7.69 15.16
C VAL A 428 -0.20 8.18 16.33
N ALA A 429 0.38 8.07 17.52
CA ALA A 429 -0.25 8.58 18.73
C ALA A 429 -0.73 9.99 18.43
N ALA A 430 -2.01 10.24 18.63
CA ALA A 430 -2.55 11.58 18.59
C ALA A 430 -1.62 12.51 19.39
N PRO A 431 -1.32 13.71 18.92
CA PRO A 431 -0.44 14.61 19.64
C PRO A 431 -1.02 14.83 21.05
N GLY A 432 -0.35 14.23 22.05
CA GLY A 432 -0.78 14.26 23.46
C GLY A 432 -0.97 12.90 24.15
N THR A 433 -1.11 11.80 23.41
CA THR A 433 -1.18 10.45 24.00
C THR A 433 0.11 9.69 23.72
N ASN A 434 0.96 9.55 24.71
CA ASN A 434 2.22 8.82 24.63
C ASN A 434 1.95 7.33 24.89
N PRO A 435 1.87 6.43 23.86
CA PRO A 435 1.53 5.03 24.07
C PRO A 435 2.59 4.25 24.86
N ILE A 436 3.76 4.88 25.10
CA ILE A 436 4.88 4.26 25.81
C ILE A 436 4.67 4.24 27.34
N LEU A 437 3.74 5.03 27.86
CA LEU A 437 3.51 5.13 29.30
C LEU A 437 2.58 4.05 29.89
N LYS A 438 1.91 3.22 29.06
CA LYS A 438 1.09 2.09 29.55
C LYS A 438 1.88 0.81 29.86
N GLY A 439 3.17 0.78 29.62
CA GLY A 439 4.06 -0.36 29.85
C GLY A 439 5.16 -0.13 30.88
N GLY A 440 4.99 0.71 31.88
CA GLY A 440 5.90 0.80 33.05
C GLY A 440 7.33 1.25 32.75
N ARG A 441 7.61 1.89 31.63
CA ARG A 441 8.95 2.43 31.33
C ARG A 441 9.18 3.76 32.02
N THR A 442 10.29 3.86 32.74
CA THR A 442 10.65 5.05 33.50
C THR A 442 11.15 6.20 32.61
N ALA A 443 11.11 7.43 33.13
CA ALA A 443 11.63 8.61 32.42
C ALA A 443 13.11 8.46 32.00
N LYS A 444 13.89 7.59 32.69
CA LYS A 444 15.27 7.23 32.33
C LYS A 444 15.35 6.47 30.98
N ASP A 445 14.40 5.58 30.71
CA ASP A 445 14.38 4.81 29.47
C ASP A 445 14.07 5.71 28.26
N LEU A 446 13.25 6.74 28.46
CA LEU A 446 12.94 7.73 27.41
C LEU A 446 14.18 8.61 27.10
N ALA A 447 14.98 8.95 28.12
CA ALA A 447 16.21 9.69 27.91
C ALA A 447 17.29 8.86 27.19
N ALA A 448 17.35 7.56 27.49
CA ALA A 448 18.26 6.62 26.80
C ALA A 448 17.86 6.45 25.31
N LEU A 449 16.57 6.32 25.00
CA LEU A 449 16.06 6.24 23.63
C LEU A 449 16.31 7.55 22.83
N LYS A 450 16.15 8.71 23.46
CA LYS A 450 16.47 10.01 22.83
C LYS A 450 17.98 10.11 22.54
N ARG A 451 18.85 9.66 23.44
CA ARG A 451 20.31 9.63 23.23
C ARG A 451 20.72 8.65 22.11
N ALA A 452 20.12 7.47 22.07
CA ALA A 452 20.36 6.47 21.01
C ALA A 452 19.88 6.98 19.63
N ARG A 453 18.78 7.71 19.58
CA ARG A 453 18.24 8.31 18.33
C ARG A 453 19.14 9.44 17.84
N LYS A 454 19.67 10.27 18.76
CA LYS A 454 20.62 11.35 18.44
C LYS A 454 21.97 10.79 17.98
N ALA A 455 22.45 9.68 18.56
CA ALA A 455 23.67 9.00 18.14
C ALA A 455 23.56 8.33 16.76
N ARG A 456 22.35 7.83 16.40
CA ARG A 456 22.07 7.27 15.06
C ARG A 456 21.97 8.34 13.97
N ALA A 457 21.45 9.52 14.30
CA ALA A 457 21.37 10.66 13.37
C ALA A 457 22.73 11.25 13.00
N TYR A 458 23.76 11.02 13.82
CA TYR A 458 25.14 11.52 13.59
C TYR A 458 26.05 10.54 12.85
N ARG A 459 25.62 9.32 12.57
CA ARG A 459 26.37 8.41 11.67
C ARG A 459 25.86 8.57 10.24
N SER A 460 26.36 9.60 9.57
CA SER A 460 26.28 9.72 8.12
C SER A 460 27.04 8.54 7.49
N PRO A 461 26.45 7.81 6.54
CA PRO A 461 27.13 6.72 5.85
C PRO A 461 28.13 7.18 4.78
N PHE A 462 28.43 8.48 4.69
CA PHE A 462 29.39 9.01 3.72
C PHE A 462 30.75 9.28 4.37
N PRO A 463 31.84 8.74 3.79
CA PRO A 463 33.19 9.06 4.25
C PRO A 463 33.47 10.55 3.98
N SER A 464 34.04 11.23 4.96
CA SER A 464 34.49 12.63 4.90
C SER A 464 35.66 12.79 3.92
N GLY A 465 35.35 12.80 2.63
CA GLY A 465 36.27 13.26 1.60
C GLY A 465 36.04 14.75 1.34
N LYS A 466 37.09 15.57 1.45
CA LYS A 466 37.05 17.00 1.08
C LYS A 466 36.46 17.14 -0.32
N PRO A 467 35.45 17.98 -0.54
CA PRO A 467 34.89 18.20 -1.89
C PRO A 467 35.95 18.88 -2.76
N LYS A 468 36.25 18.28 -3.90
CA LYS A 468 36.90 18.98 -5.02
C LYS A 468 35.95 20.07 -5.50
N PRO A 469 36.46 21.29 -5.85
CA PRO A 469 35.60 22.33 -6.44
C PRO A 469 35.04 21.80 -7.76
N GLY A 470 33.72 21.57 -7.78
CA GLY A 470 32.98 21.24 -8.98
C GLY A 470 32.77 22.47 -9.87
N PRO A 471 32.52 22.30 -11.16
CA PRO A 471 32.24 23.39 -12.06
C PRO A 471 30.97 24.14 -11.63
N GLN A 472 30.99 25.45 -11.78
CA GLN A 472 29.86 26.35 -11.50
C GLN A 472 28.59 25.87 -12.22
N PRO A 473 27.44 25.91 -11.61
CA PRO A 473 26.19 25.54 -12.27
C PRO A 473 25.88 26.59 -13.34
N GLY A 474 26.00 26.16 -14.58
CA GLY A 474 25.46 26.91 -15.73
C GLY A 474 23.95 27.09 -15.50
N GLY A 475 23.49 28.34 -15.67
CA GLY A 475 22.10 28.70 -15.51
C GLY A 475 21.22 27.83 -16.40
N PHE A 476 20.28 27.12 -15.78
CA PHE A 476 19.24 26.42 -16.49
C PHE A 476 18.25 27.43 -17.07
N ASN A 477 18.30 27.60 -18.39
CA ASN A 477 17.29 28.35 -19.15
C ASN A 477 15.99 27.52 -19.17
N PHE A 478 14.97 27.97 -18.45
CA PHE A 478 13.65 27.34 -18.28
C PHE A 478 12.75 27.40 -19.54
N PHE A 479 13.24 27.91 -20.66
CA PHE A 479 12.43 28.20 -21.86
C PHE A 479 12.62 27.25 -23.05
N ASP A 480 13.47 26.24 -22.95
CA ASP A 480 13.68 25.27 -24.06
C ASP A 480 12.89 23.98 -23.83
N VAL A 481 11.58 24.07 -23.81
CA VAL A 481 10.69 22.91 -24.07
C VAL A 481 9.84 23.27 -25.26
N LYS A 482 10.29 22.86 -26.46
CA LYS A 482 9.47 22.84 -27.67
C LYS A 482 8.28 21.92 -27.52
N PRO A 483 7.15 22.19 -28.23
CA PRO A 483 5.83 21.58 -28.06
C PRO A 483 5.80 20.07 -28.29
#